data_325651cbe79df80322289e58578b7b06
#
_entry.id   325651cbe79df80322289e58578b7b06
#
_cell.length_a   1.000
_cell.length_b   1.000
_cell.length_c   1.000
_cell.angle_alpha   90.00
_cell.angle_beta   90.00
_cell.angle_gamma   90.00
#
_symmetry.space_group_name_H-M   'P 1'
#
loop_
_entity.id
_entity.type
_entity.pdbx_description
1 polymer ?
#
loop_
_entity_poly.entity_id
_entity_poly.type
_entity_poly.pdbx_seq_one_letter_code
_entity_poly.pdbx_strand_id
1 'polypeptide(L)'
;MREAIFIACLVLTTSLSGCFGSDETQGLEGDDANYPDIYSRHTLDLNWTDSYSYVLEPGPYVALEVQEALIEVDTSDIWETGPPTSNVHLSYWLPSNTQEGEQVPVIAVVSPYFSFGQPGDESGATNVVGSGRGEFIFDNFIPHGYAFAQVSVFGTEESSGCFDYRGAGEGLGIHSAVEWLGTQNWSNGKVGLYGKSYEGATQWEAAALGSEYLATIVPISGTTGLHPLLYKNGSAEARSQVMHMNYFSSTVDYNAEDLDNICPDIVEGFFAGPVTYGLGELDPYMENYYEEREHISKALTNYNGSVYWLKL
;
A
#
# COMPACT_ATOMS: atom_id res chain seq x y z
N MET A 1 28.17 -7.15 -8.14
CA MET A 1 27.08 -6.62 -7.31
C MET A 1 26.03 -7.67 -6.96
N ARG A 2 25.43 -8.38 -7.92
CA ARG A 2 24.41 -9.43 -7.62
C ARG A 2 24.88 -10.47 -6.59
N GLU A 3 26.10 -10.97 -6.68
CA GLU A 3 26.62 -11.97 -5.74
C GLU A 3 26.87 -11.41 -4.32
N ALA A 4 27.20 -10.13 -4.20
CA ALA A 4 27.42 -9.49 -2.91
C ALA A 4 26.10 -9.21 -2.17
N ILE A 5 25.04 -8.88 -2.90
CA ILE A 5 23.69 -8.67 -2.35
C ILE A 5 23.09 -10.00 -1.89
N PHE A 6 23.27 -11.07 -2.67
CA PHE A 6 22.79 -12.42 -2.31
C PHE A 6 23.47 -12.95 -1.05
N ILE A 7 24.79 -12.69 -0.89
CA ILE A 7 25.54 -13.08 0.29
C ILE A 7 25.12 -12.26 1.52
N ALA A 8 24.84 -10.96 1.39
CA ALA A 8 24.37 -10.13 2.48
C ALA A 8 22.96 -10.57 2.97
N CYS A 9 22.06 -10.90 2.06
CA CYS A 9 20.76 -11.46 2.42
C CYS A 9 20.87 -12.83 3.06
N LEU A 10 21.77 -13.69 2.58
CA LEU A 10 21.97 -15.04 3.14
C LEU A 10 22.59 -15.01 4.54
N VAL A 11 23.52 -14.09 4.80
CA VAL A 11 24.16 -13.92 6.13
C VAL A 11 23.17 -13.37 7.15
N LEU A 12 22.27 -12.47 6.75
CA LEU A 12 21.22 -11.95 7.63
C LEU A 12 20.15 -13.00 7.97
N THR A 13 19.82 -13.88 7.02
CA THR A 13 18.82 -14.94 7.28
C THR A 13 19.35 -16.08 8.15
N THR A 14 20.66 -16.39 8.07
CA THR A 14 21.26 -17.45 8.89
C THR A 14 21.55 -17.03 10.32
N SER A 15 21.74 -15.73 10.59
CA SER A 15 21.95 -15.23 11.96
C SER A 15 20.66 -15.06 12.77
N LEU A 16 19.49 -15.09 12.14
CA LEU A 16 18.18 -14.96 12.79
C LEU A 16 17.54 -16.31 13.16
N SER A 17 18.08 -17.44 12.70
CA SER A 17 17.55 -18.77 12.99
C SER A 17 17.71 -19.23 14.45
N GLY A 18 18.35 -18.44 15.29
CA GLY A 18 18.59 -18.74 16.71
C GLY A 18 17.57 -18.14 17.70
N CYS A 19 16.58 -17.33 17.23
CA CYS A 19 15.66 -16.60 18.10
C CYS A 19 14.22 -17.11 18.12
N PHE A 20 13.93 -18.26 17.51
CA PHE A 20 12.61 -18.89 17.65
C PHE A 20 12.64 -19.93 18.78
N GLY A 21 12.67 -19.43 20.01
CA GLY A 21 12.36 -20.22 21.19
C GLY A 21 10.86 -20.52 21.20
N SER A 22 10.50 -21.76 21.43
CA SER A 22 9.14 -22.22 21.65
C SER A 22 8.49 -21.43 22.81
N ASP A 23 7.37 -20.78 22.53
CA ASP A 23 6.54 -20.12 23.54
C ASP A 23 6.06 -21.12 24.59
N GLU A 24 6.70 -21.09 25.74
CA GLU A 24 6.00 -21.37 26.98
C GLU A 24 5.46 -20.03 27.50
N THR A 25 4.17 -19.80 27.34
CA THR A 25 3.44 -18.72 28.00
C THR A 25 3.49 -18.94 29.49
N GLN A 26 4.53 -18.44 30.17
CA GLN A 26 4.46 -18.20 31.61
C GLN A 26 3.59 -16.96 31.79
N GLY A 27 2.42 -17.19 32.39
CA GLY A 27 1.54 -16.14 32.83
C GLY A 27 2.30 -15.19 33.77
N LEU A 28 2.45 -13.94 33.34
CA LEU A 28 2.81 -12.86 34.23
C LEU A 28 1.58 -12.55 35.07
N GLU A 29 1.49 -13.19 36.25
CA GLU A 29 0.74 -12.64 37.38
C GLU A 29 1.49 -11.37 37.80
N GLY A 30 1.15 -10.25 37.21
CA GLY A 30 1.65 -8.93 37.58
C GLY A 30 0.55 -8.18 38.27
N ASP A 31 0.88 -7.65 39.45
CA ASP A 31 0.11 -6.82 40.36
C ASP A 31 -0.95 -5.96 39.63
N ASP A 32 -2.12 -5.90 40.25
CA ASP A 32 -3.23 -4.99 39.99
C ASP A 32 -2.79 -3.52 40.00
N ALA A 33 -2.00 -3.13 39.02
CA ALA A 33 -1.80 -1.75 38.70
C ALA A 33 -3.15 -1.20 38.21
N ASN A 34 -3.71 -0.31 39.01
CA ASN A 34 -4.97 0.37 38.80
C ASN A 34 -4.93 1.22 37.53
N TYR A 35 -4.89 0.54 36.38
CA TYR A 35 -5.12 1.20 35.11
C TYR A 35 -6.55 1.70 35.10
N PRO A 36 -6.79 2.97 34.80
CA PRO A 36 -8.16 3.45 34.68
C PRO A 36 -8.87 2.53 33.69
N ASP A 37 -10.05 2.11 34.08
CA ASP A 37 -10.90 1.15 33.36
C ASP A 37 -11.37 1.63 31.97
N ILE A 38 -10.39 2.12 31.17
CA ILE A 38 -10.64 2.46 29.78
C ILE A 38 -10.69 1.24 28.86
N TYR A 39 -10.26 0.09 29.34
CA TYR A 39 -10.30 -1.17 28.61
C TYR A 39 -11.37 -2.15 29.11
N SER A 40 -11.98 -1.93 30.27
CA SER A 40 -13.09 -2.76 30.78
C SER A 40 -14.40 -2.43 30.13
N ARG A 41 -14.41 -1.38 29.34
CA ARG A 41 -15.61 -0.97 28.81
C ARG A 41 -15.87 -1.63 27.54
N HIS A 42 -16.97 -2.12 27.37
CA HIS A 42 -17.44 -2.84 26.20
C HIS A 42 -16.78 -4.21 26.03
N THR A 43 -16.90 -5.06 27.06
CA THR A 43 -17.46 -6.33 26.71
C THR A 43 -18.81 -6.02 26.01
N LEU A 44 -18.75 -5.57 24.76
CA LEU A 44 -19.71 -6.03 23.81
C LEU A 44 -19.69 -7.54 24.02
N ASP A 45 -20.80 -8.12 24.48
CA ASP A 45 -21.05 -9.55 24.38
C ASP A 45 -21.10 -9.87 22.86
N LEU A 46 -19.99 -9.64 22.20
CA LEU A 46 -19.73 -10.19 20.91
C LEU A 46 -19.50 -11.66 21.19
N ASN A 47 -20.54 -12.41 21.11
CA ASN A 47 -20.43 -13.85 21.07
C ASN A 47 -19.74 -14.23 19.77
N TRP A 48 -18.40 -14.20 19.78
CA TRP A 48 -17.54 -14.48 18.61
C TRP A 48 -17.75 -15.90 18.08
N THR A 49 -18.57 -16.71 18.77
CA THR A 49 -18.99 -18.04 18.32
C THR A 49 -20.14 -17.96 17.34
N ASP A 50 -20.88 -16.88 17.31
CA ASP A 50 -21.83 -16.63 16.25
C ASP A 50 -21.03 -16.14 15.05
N SER A 51 -20.79 -17.03 14.11
CA SER A 51 -20.28 -16.66 12.79
C SER A 51 -21.26 -15.64 12.20
N TYR A 52 -20.92 -14.36 12.32
CA TYR A 52 -21.57 -13.34 11.52
C TYR A 52 -21.17 -13.57 10.07
N SER A 53 -21.86 -14.47 9.40
CA SER A 53 -21.92 -14.41 7.96
C SER A 53 -22.77 -13.18 7.64
N TYR A 54 -22.13 -12.03 7.48
CA TYR A 54 -22.75 -10.94 6.74
C TYR A 54 -22.90 -11.43 5.31
N VAL A 55 -24.00 -12.09 5.05
CA VAL A 55 -24.49 -12.23 3.68
C VAL A 55 -25.08 -10.85 3.39
N LEU A 56 -24.30 -9.99 2.73
CA LEU A 56 -24.89 -8.84 2.09
C LEU A 56 -25.96 -9.38 1.13
N GLU A 57 -27.17 -8.87 1.24
CA GLU A 57 -28.20 -9.20 0.25
C GLU A 57 -27.62 -8.95 -1.13
N PRO A 58 -27.80 -9.86 -2.08
CA PRO A 58 -27.26 -9.68 -3.43
C PRO A 58 -27.73 -8.35 -4.00
N GLY A 59 -26.78 -7.49 -4.38
CA GLY A 59 -27.11 -6.25 -5.06
C GLY A 59 -27.65 -6.52 -6.47
N PRO A 60 -28.39 -5.56 -7.06
CA PRO A 60 -29.03 -5.74 -8.36
C PRO A 60 -28.08 -5.66 -9.56
N TYR A 61 -26.86 -5.18 -9.37
CA TYR A 61 -25.95 -4.89 -10.47
C TYR A 61 -24.92 -6.01 -10.66
N VAL A 62 -24.40 -6.13 -11.87
CA VAL A 62 -23.34 -7.04 -12.23
C VAL A 62 -22.11 -6.26 -12.69
N ALA A 63 -20.95 -6.85 -12.53
CA ALA A 63 -19.71 -6.28 -13.08
C ALA A 63 -19.75 -6.33 -14.62
N LEU A 64 -19.36 -5.23 -15.23
CA LEU A 64 -19.03 -5.19 -16.66
C LEU A 64 -17.63 -5.76 -16.90
N GLU A 65 -17.28 -5.95 -18.18
CA GLU A 65 -15.93 -6.38 -18.53
C GLU A 65 -14.87 -5.41 -17.99
N VAL A 66 -13.72 -5.97 -17.62
CA VAL A 66 -12.58 -5.19 -17.15
C VAL A 66 -12.15 -4.18 -18.22
N GLN A 67 -11.81 -3.01 -17.77
CA GLN A 67 -11.20 -1.97 -18.58
C GLN A 67 -9.85 -1.61 -17.98
N GLU A 68 -8.94 -1.17 -18.82
CA GLU A 68 -7.59 -0.78 -18.43
C GLU A 68 -7.32 0.66 -18.87
N ALA A 69 -6.49 1.35 -18.10
CA ALA A 69 -6.00 2.67 -18.44
C ALA A 69 -4.53 2.83 -18.05
N LEU A 70 -3.80 3.58 -18.88
CA LEU A 70 -2.48 4.09 -18.62
C LEU A 70 -2.59 5.61 -18.46
N ILE A 71 -2.27 6.10 -17.27
CA ILE A 71 -2.36 7.52 -16.94
C ILE A 71 -0.96 8.11 -17.06
N GLU A 72 -0.78 8.99 -18.00
CA GLU A 72 0.47 9.72 -18.18
C GLU A 72 0.65 10.75 -17.05
N VAL A 73 1.82 10.75 -16.43
CA VAL A 73 2.19 11.61 -15.29
C VAL A 73 3.53 12.27 -15.59
N ASP A 74 3.62 13.58 -15.41
CA ASP A 74 4.88 14.31 -15.47
C ASP A 74 5.70 14.00 -14.21
N THR A 75 6.84 13.36 -14.41
CA THR A 75 7.77 12.92 -13.35
C THR A 75 9.14 13.62 -13.47
N SER A 76 9.23 14.68 -14.28
CA SER A 76 10.49 15.37 -14.58
C SER A 76 11.23 15.95 -13.38
N ASP A 77 10.50 16.30 -12.32
CA ASP A 77 11.04 16.89 -11.09
C ASP A 77 11.03 15.90 -9.90
N ILE A 78 10.74 14.62 -10.15
CA ILE A 78 10.56 13.62 -9.08
C ILE A 78 11.84 12.84 -8.81
N TRP A 79 12.48 12.32 -9.86
CA TRP A 79 13.69 11.52 -9.75
C TRP A 79 14.82 12.18 -10.53
N GLU A 80 16.03 12.09 -9.96
CA GLU A 80 17.22 12.68 -10.60
C GLU A 80 17.57 11.96 -11.91
N THR A 81 17.43 10.64 -11.93
CA THR A 81 17.81 9.78 -13.06
C THR A 81 16.63 9.02 -13.69
N GLY A 82 15.42 9.23 -13.17
CA GLY A 82 14.21 8.60 -13.69
C GLY A 82 13.70 9.23 -14.99
N PRO A 83 12.71 8.61 -15.63
CA PRO A 83 12.10 9.16 -16.82
C PRO A 83 11.34 10.45 -16.52
N PRO A 84 11.33 11.42 -17.44
CA PRO A 84 10.61 12.69 -17.23
C PRO A 84 9.10 12.55 -17.32
N THR A 85 8.61 11.44 -17.84
CA THR A 85 7.18 11.09 -17.93
C THR A 85 7.02 9.61 -17.66
N SER A 86 6.07 9.28 -16.82
CA SER A 86 5.76 7.89 -16.44
C SER A 86 4.27 7.61 -16.57
N ASN A 87 3.90 6.35 -16.63
CA ASN A 87 2.50 5.94 -16.70
C ASN A 87 2.12 5.13 -15.46
N VAL A 88 0.95 5.45 -14.90
CA VAL A 88 0.28 4.61 -13.91
C VAL A 88 -0.72 3.70 -14.61
N HIS A 89 -0.57 2.41 -14.43
CA HIS A 89 -1.51 1.42 -14.91
C HIS A 89 -2.61 1.16 -13.88
N LEU A 90 -3.83 1.03 -14.36
CA LEU A 90 -4.95 0.57 -13.55
C LEU A 90 -5.92 -0.29 -14.36
N SER A 91 -6.44 -1.33 -13.71
CA SER A 91 -7.58 -2.12 -14.19
C SER A 91 -8.82 -1.74 -13.39
N TYR A 92 -9.97 -1.59 -14.05
CA TYR A 92 -11.20 -1.24 -13.34
C TYR A 92 -12.45 -1.92 -13.89
N TRP A 93 -13.41 -2.09 -13.02
CA TRP A 93 -14.70 -2.73 -13.30
C TRP A 93 -15.82 -1.77 -12.94
N LEU A 94 -16.74 -1.59 -13.85
CA LEU A 94 -17.93 -0.78 -13.66
C LEU A 94 -19.13 -1.66 -13.33
N PRO A 95 -20.04 -1.24 -12.45
CA PRO A 95 -21.34 -1.89 -12.29
C PRO A 95 -22.25 -1.58 -13.47
N SER A 96 -23.19 -2.48 -13.75
CA SER A 96 -24.07 -2.40 -14.93
C SER A 96 -24.94 -1.14 -15.00
N ASN A 97 -25.25 -0.47 -13.87
CA ASN A 97 -26.02 0.78 -13.88
C ASN A 97 -25.32 1.95 -14.58
N THR A 98 -23.99 1.89 -14.75
CA THR A 98 -23.26 2.91 -15.52
C THR A 98 -23.65 2.93 -17.02
N GLN A 99 -24.13 1.80 -17.55
CA GLN A 99 -24.68 1.73 -18.93
C GLN A 99 -26.00 2.49 -19.06
N GLU A 100 -26.70 2.70 -17.97
CA GLU A 100 -27.93 3.48 -17.91
C GLU A 100 -27.67 4.98 -17.71
N GLY A 101 -26.39 5.37 -17.64
CA GLY A 101 -25.91 6.74 -17.46
C GLY A 101 -25.82 7.18 -16.00
N GLU A 102 -25.89 6.26 -15.05
CA GLU A 102 -25.65 6.59 -13.65
C GLU A 102 -24.17 6.80 -13.36
N GLN A 103 -23.88 7.79 -12.53
CA GLN A 103 -22.55 8.02 -11.99
C GLN A 103 -22.40 7.30 -10.64
N VAL A 104 -21.29 6.62 -10.46
CA VAL A 104 -21.06 5.74 -9.31
C VAL A 104 -19.82 6.14 -8.51
N PRO A 105 -19.79 5.87 -7.21
CA PRO A 105 -18.56 6.00 -6.42
C PRO A 105 -17.57 4.90 -6.78
N VAL A 106 -16.29 5.17 -6.53
CA VAL A 106 -15.19 4.25 -6.80
C VAL A 106 -14.57 3.75 -5.51
N ILE A 107 -14.25 2.46 -5.44
CA ILE A 107 -13.34 1.90 -4.42
C ILE A 107 -12.09 1.42 -5.15
N ALA A 108 -10.92 1.87 -4.70
CA ALA A 108 -9.66 1.46 -5.29
C ALA A 108 -8.73 0.79 -4.27
N VAL A 109 -7.96 -0.18 -4.75
CA VAL A 109 -6.81 -0.78 -4.05
C VAL A 109 -5.55 -0.35 -4.81
N VAL A 110 -4.60 0.22 -4.09
CA VAL A 110 -3.32 0.66 -4.67
C VAL A 110 -2.20 -0.21 -4.12
N SER A 111 -1.45 -0.89 -4.99
CA SER A 111 -0.54 -1.95 -4.57
C SER A 111 0.64 -2.13 -5.52
N PRO A 112 1.81 -2.54 -4.99
CA PRO A 112 2.91 -3.05 -5.81
C PRO A 112 2.78 -4.54 -6.14
N TYR A 113 1.73 -5.22 -5.65
CA TYR A 113 1.68 -6.70 -5.64
C TYR A 113 0.91 -7.33 -6.79
N PHE A 114 0.35 -6.55 -7.70
CA PHE A 114 -0.45 -7.12 -8.79
C PHE A 114 0.40 -7.91 -9.79
N SER A 115 1.69 -7.57 -9.94
CA SER A 115 2.66 -8.33 -10.73
C SER A 115 3.10 -9.66 -10.08
N PHE A 116 2.84 -9.85 -8.80
CA PHE A 116 3.09 -11.12 -8.12
C PHE A 116 1.95 -12.13 -8.36
N GLY A 117 1.32 -12.09 -9.52
CA GLY A 117 0.30 -13.05 -9.92
C GLY A 117 0.77 -14.48 -9.63
N GLN A 118 -0.11 -15.31 -9.08
CA GLN A 118 0.22 -16.73 -8.83
C GLN A 118 0.73 -17.36 -10.12
N PRO A 119 1.93 -17.94 -10.15
CA PRO A 119 2.41 -18.62 -11.35
C PRO A 119 1.42 -19.72 -11.73
N GLY A 120 0.73 -19.57 -12.84
CA GLY A 120 -0.16 -20.58 -13.39
C GLY A 120 -1.61 -20.16 -13.61
N ASP A 121 -2.03 -18.96 -13.28
CA ASP A 121 -3.35 -18.48 -13.69
C ASP A 121 -3.30 -17.78 -15.03
N GLU A 122 -3.13 -18.56 -16.10
CA GLU A 122 -3.28 -18.08 -17.48
C GLU A 122 -4.76 -17.88 -17.87
N SER A 123 -5.66 -17.93 -16.91
CA SER A 123 -7.09 -17.91 -17.22
C SER A 123 -7.63 -16.54 -17.64
N GLY A 124 -6.81 -15.50 -17.67
CA GLY A 124 -7.06 -14.24 -18.42
C GLY A 124 -8.42 -13.57 -18.23
N ALA A 125 -9.29 -14.12 -17.43
CA ALA A 125 -10.70 -13.81 -17.50
C ALA A 125 -11.20 -12.85 -16.43
N THR A 126 -10.48 -12.68 -15.37
CA THR A 126 -10.87 -11.71 -14.33
C THR A 126 -9.69 -11.55 -13.40
N ASN A 127 -8.69 -10.85 -13.86
CA ASN A 127 -7.55 -10.58 -13.00
C ASN A 127 -7.91 -9.55 -11.94
N VAL A 128 -8.89 -9.88 -11.11
CA VAL A 128 -8.97 -9.37 -9.76
C VAL A 128 -7.80 -10.04 -9.05
N VAL A 129 -6.60 -9.52 -9.33
CA VAL A 129 -5.39 -10.19 -8.93
C VAL A 129 -5.30 -10.22 -7.42
N GLY A 130 -5.32 -11.41 -6.91
CA GLY A 130 -4.35 -11.93 -6.00
C GLY A 130 -4.42 -11.47 -4.57
N SER A 131 -5.41 -10.80 -4.10
CA SER A 131 -5.63 -10.80 -2.66
C SER A 131 -7.13 -10.98 -2.40
N GLY A 132 -7.51 -11.86 -1.48
CA GLY A 132 -8.90 -12.01 -1.05
C GLY A 132 -9.59 -10.69 -0.65
N ARG A 133 -8.85 -9.59 -0.66
CA ARG A 133 -9.36 -8.21 -0.46
C ARG A 133 -9.92 -7.61 -1.74
N GLY A 134 -9.27 -7.82 -2.87
CA GLY A 134 -9.79 -7.41 -4.17
C GLY A 134 -11.09 -8.15 -4.48
N GLU A 135 -11.10 -9.48 -4.31
CA GLU A 135 -12.30 -10.30 -4.45
C GLU A 135 -13.42 -9.83 -3.52
N PHE A 136 -13.09 -9.52 -2.26
CA PHE A 136 -14.09 -9.00 -1.31
C PHE A 136 -14.75 -7.73 -1.82
N ILE A 137 -14.00 -6.77 -2.35
CA ILE A 137 -14.55 -5.53 -2.90
C ILE A 137 -15.37 -5.84 -4.16
N PHE A 138 -14.83 -6.64 -5.06
CA PHE A 138 -15.49 -7.03 -6.30
C PHE A 138 -16.84 -7.68 -6.03
N ASP A 139 -16.89 -8.69 -5.16
CA ASP A 139 -18.09 -9.48 -4.88
C ASP A 139 -19.15 -8.71 -4.07
N ASN A 140 -18.73 -7.76 -3.24
CA ASN A 140 -19.63 -7.13 -2.29
C ASN A 140 -20.00 -5.69 -2.65
N PHE A 141 -19.22 -4.96 -3.42
CA PHE A 141 -19.46 -3.55 -3.69
C PHE A 141 -19.95 -3.28 -5.11
N ILE A 142 -19.41 -3.98 -6.12
CA ILE A 142 -19.91 -3.83 -7.49
C ILE A 142 -21.41 -4.12 -7.58
N PRO A 143 -21.96 -5.20 -6.97
CA PRO A 143 -23.39 -5.44 -7.00
C PRO A 143 -24.25 -4.34 -6.35
N HIS A 144 -23.63 -3.48 -5.55
CA HIS A 144 -24.29 -2.35 -4.89
C HIS A 144 -24.02 -1.00 -5.57
N GLY A 145 -23.50 -1.03 -6.80
CA GLY A 145 -23.34 0.17 -7.61
C GLY A 145 -22.05 0.96 -7.36
N TYR A 146 -21.00 0.29 -6.88
CA TYR A 146 -19.65 0.88 -6.81
C TYR A 146 -18.80 0.39 -7.98
N ALA A 147 -18.01 1.26 -8.57
CA ALA A 147 -16.89 0.86 -9.41
C ALA A 147 -15.75 0.35 -8.52
N PHE A 148 -14.99 -0.61 -9.04
CA PHE A 148 -13.79 -1.11 -8.38
C PHE A 148 -12.57 -0.87 -9.27
N ALA A 149 -11.43 -0.45 -8.70
CA ALA A 149 -10.18 -0.27 -9.42
C ALA A 149 -9.00 -0.89 -8.68
N GLN A 150 -8.07 -1.46 -9.44
CA GLN A 150 -6.75 -1.89 -8.99
C GLN A 150 -5.70 -1.00 -9.66
N VAL A 151 -4.90 -0.31 -8.86
CA VAL A 151 -3.90 0.67 -9.31
C VAL A 151 -2.53 0.15 -8.96
N SER A 152 -1.67 -0.02 -9.94
CA SER A 152 -0.27 -0.43 -9.76
C SER A 152 0.60 0.79 -9.49
N VAL A 153 1.43 0.74 -8.44
CA VAL A 153 2.39 1.82 -8.19
C VAL A 153 3.46 1.86 -9.28
N PHE A 154 4.14 3.00 -9.44
CA PHE A 154 5.20 3.15 -10.43
C PHE A 154 6.24 2.03 -10.34
N GLY A 155 6.75 1.61 -11.50
CA GLY A 155 7.74 0.54 -11.64
C GLY A 155 7.22 -0.87 -11.38
N THR A 156 5.90 -1.06 -11.27
CA THR A 156 5.30 -2.38 -11.05
C THR A 156 4.21 -2.66 -12.06
N GLU A 157 3.98 -3.91 -12.41
CA GLU A 157 3.03 -4.35 -13.43
C GLU A 157 3.29 -3.61 -14.76
N GLU A 158 2.30 -3.02 -15.35
CA GLU A 158 2.43 -2.20 -16.56
C GLU A 158 2.66 -0.71 -16.27
N SER A 159 2.78 -0.32 -15.00
CA SER A 159 3.19 1.03 -14.63
C SER A 159 4.68 1.24 -14.91
N SER A 160 5.00 2.30 -15.65
CA SER A 160 6.39 2.69 -15.90
C SER A 160 6.94 3.59 -14.77
N GLY A 161 8.16 4.08 -14.92
CA GLY A 161 8.81 4.91 -13.92
C GLY A 161 9.57 4.13 -12.87
N CYS A 162 9.93 4.79 -11.78
CA CYS A 162 10.74 4.20 -10.74
C CYS A 162 9.88 3.71 -9.57
N PHE A 163 10.13 2.51 -9.09
CA PHE A 163 9.61 2.06 -7.80
C PHE A 163 10.47 2.67 -6.69
N ASP A 164 10.03 3.77 -6.10
CA ASP A 164 10.78 4.54 -5.11
C ASP A 164 10.42 4.23 -3.65
N TYR A 165 9.66 3.17 -3.45
CA TYR A 165 9.28 2.64 -2.15
C TYR A 165 8.75 3.72 -1.21
N ARG A 166 7.50 4.10 -1.44
CA ARG A 166 6.77 5.09 -0.64
C ARG A 166 7.35 6.50 -0.69
N GLY A 167 8.14 6.80 -1.72
CA GLY A 167 8.69 8.12 -1.97
C GLY A 167 7.73 9.07 -2.67
N ALA A 168 8.27 10.20 -3.10
CA ALA A 168 7.49 11.25 -3.76
C ALA A 168 6.83 10.77 -5.06
N GLY A 169 7.52 9.91 -5.81
CA GLY A 169 7.00 9.37 -7.06
C GLY A 169 5.80 8.47 -6.83
N GLU A 170 5.89 7.53 -5.91
CA GLU A 170 4.77 6.65 -5.57
C GLU A 170 3.55 7.48 -5.16
N GLY A 171 3.73 8.46 -4.27
CA GLY A 171 2.64 9.35 -3.86
C GLY A 171 2.02 10.10 -5.03
N LEU A 172 2.83 10.64 -5.96
CA LEU A 172 2.34 11.34 -7.15
C LEU A 172 1.54 10.40 -8.07
N GLY A 173 2.02 9.19 -8.30
CA GLY A 173 1.31 8.18 -9.09
C GLY A 173 -0.06 7.84 -8.51
N ILE A 174 -0.13 7.63 -7.19
CA ILE A 174 -1.38 7.36 -6.47
C ILE A 174 -2.35 8.54 -6.59
N HIS A 175 -1.85 9.75 -6.36
CA HIS A 175 -2.65 10.98 -6.50
C HIS A 175 -3.23 11.10 -7.91
N SER A 176 -2.41 10.90 -8.93
CA SER A 176 -2.83 10.96 -10.34
C SER A 176 -3.92 9.93 -10.66
N ALA A 177 -3.84 8.74 -10.10
CA ALA A 177 -4.88 7.73 -10.26
C ALA A 177 -6.20 8.14 -9.57
N VAL A 178 -6.15 8.73 -8.37
CA VAL A 178 -7.33 9.25 -7.67
C VAL A 178 -8.00 10.37 -8.47
N GLU A 179 -7.22 11.31 -9.00
CA GLU A 179 -7.70 12.40 -9.85
C GLU A 179 -8.36 11.86 -11.13
N TRP A 180 -7.71 10.91 -11.78
CA TRP A 180 -8.25 10.28 -12.98
C TRP A 180 -9.57 9.57 -12.70
N LEU A 181 -9.63 8.74 -11.65
CA LEU A 181 -10.85 8.01 -11.27
C LEU A 181 -11.98 8.95 -10.88
N GLY A 182 -11.67 10.07 -10.22
CA GLY A 182 -12.67 11.05 -9.79
C GLY A 182 -13.26 11.87 -10.94
N THR A 183 -12.49 12.07 -12.01
CA THR A 183 -12.89 12.91 -13.17
C THR A 183 -13.57 12.17 -14.29
N GLN A 184 -13.67 10.83 -14.23
CA GLN A 184 -14.33 10.06 -15.27
C GLN A 184 -15.81 10.40 -15.37
N ASN A 185 -16.36 10.33 -16.58
CA ASN A 185 -17.78 10.66 -16.85
C ASN A 185 -18.78 9.71 -16.14
N TRP A 186 -18.34 8.51 -15.83
CA TRP A 186 -19.10 7.51 -15.08
C TRP A 186 -18.88 7.61 -13.55
N SER A 187 -17.94 8.42 -13.09
CA SER A 187 -17.66 8.63 -11.68
C SER A 187 -18.52 9.75 -11.10
N ASN A 188 -18.99 9.58 -9.88
CA ASN A 188 -19.66 10.65 -9.14
C ASN A 188 -18.71 11.58 -8.38
N GLY A 189 -17.41 11.49 -8.65
CA GLY A 189 -16.36 12.29 -8.01
C GLY A 189 -16.03 11.85 -6.58
N LYS A 190 -16.34 10.61 -6.19
CA LYS A 190 -16.01 10.07 -4.87
C LYS A 190 -15.19 8.80 -5.01
N VAL A 191 -13.93 8.88 -4.59
CA VAL A 191 -12.97 7.77 -4.57
C VAL A 191 -12.68 7.39 -3.13
N GLY A 192 -12.85 6.12 -2.80
CA GLY A 192 -12.44 5.52 -1.54
C GLY A 192 -11.25 4.60 -1.76
N LEU A 193 -10.27 4.62 -0.86
CA LEU A 193 -9.16 3.67 -0.88
C LEU A 193 -9.33 2.63 0.23
N TYR A 194 -9.00 1.37 -0.10
CA TYR A 194 -9.12 0.25 0.80
C TYR A 194 -7.91 -0.67 0.66
N GLY A 195 -7.39 -1.19 1.76
CA GLY A 195 -6.32 -2.18 1.70
C GLY A 195 -5.60 -2.39 3.02
N LYS A 196 -4.77 -3.43 3.06
CA LYS A 196 -4.04 -3.87 4.25
C LYS A 196 -2.53 -3.82 4.01
N SER A 197 -1.76 -3.54 5.08
CA SER A 197 -0.30 -3.52 5.04
C SER A 197 0.21 -2.43 4.09
N TYR A 198 0.95 -2.75 3.04
CA TYR A 198 1.40 -1.80 2.04
C TYR A 198 0.21 -1.05 1.41
N GLU A 199 -0.82 -1.75 0.99
CA GLU A 199 -2.06 -1.18 0.44
C GLU A 199 -2.81 -0.28 1.45
N GLY A 200 -2.57 -0.46 2.74
CA GLY A 200 -3.03 0.45 3.79
C GLY A 200 -2.11 1.67 3.93
N ALA A 201 -0.83 1.51 3.63
CA ALA A 201 0.16 2.58 3.69
C ALA A 201 0.01 3.56 2.51
N THR A 202 -0.21 3.07 1.29
CA THR A 202 -0.44 3.89 0.08
C THR A 202 -1.59 4.89 0.25
N GLN A 203 -2.56 4.58 1.09
CA GLN A 203 -3.69 5.47 1.37
C GLN A 203 -3.27 6.73 2.14
N TRP A 204 -2.26 6.62 3.01
CA TRP A 204 -1.71 7.78 3.70
C TRP A 204 -0.89 8.67 2.76
N GLU A 205 -0.29 8.10 1.74
CA GLU A 205 0.40 8.83 0.68
C GLU A 205 -0.58 9.66 -0.15
N ALA A 206 -1.69 9.03 -0.57
CA ALA A 206 -2.78 9.74 -1.23
C ALA A 206 -3.34 10.88 -0.37
N ALA A 207 -3.58 10.61 0.92
CA ALA A 207 -4.08 11.60 1.86
C ALA A 207 -3.08 12.74 2.11
N ALA A 208 -1.77 12.45 2.07
CA ALA A 208 -0.72 13.45 2.26
C ALA A 208 -0.67 14.48 1.12
N LEU A 209 -0.95 14.07 -0.10
CA LEU A 209 -1.06 15.00 -1.24
C LEU A 209 -2.42 15.69 -1.26
N GLY A 210 -3.46 15.03 -0.77
CA GLY A 210 -4.82 15.54 -0.78
C GLY A 210 -5.45 15.50 -2.18
N SER A 211 -6.75 15.39 -2.25
CA SER A 211 -7.54 15.45 -3.47
C SER A 211 -8.98 15.76 -3.09
N GLU A 212 -9.67 16.54 -3.92
CA GLU A 212 -11.12 16.77 -3.73
C GLU A 212 -11.95 15.52 -4.02
N TYR A 213 -11.40 14.57 -4.78
CA TYR A 213 -12.05 13.31 -5.11
C TYR A 213 -11.82 12.23 -4.06
N LEU A 214 -10.77 12.33 -3.23
CA LEU A 214 -10.48 11.35 -2.18
C LEU A 214 -11.46 11.51 -1.01
N ALA A 215 -12.53 10.73 -1.03
CA ALA A 215 -13.63 10.84 -0.07
C ALA A 215 -13.36 10.06 1.23
N THR A 216 -12.72 8.90 1.15
CA THR A 216 -12.45 8.06 2.32
C THR A 216 -11.20 7.21 2.13
N ILE A 217 -10.55 6.91 3.26
CA ILE A 217 -9.48 5.91 3.33
C ILE A 217 -9.80 4.88 4.41
N VAL A 218 -9.50 3.60 4.13
CA VAL A 218 -9.69 2.47 5.05
C VAL A 218 -8.36 1.73 5.20
N PRO A 219 -7.36 2.32 5.88
CA PRO A 219 -6.06 1.72 6.05
C PRO A 219 -6.08 0.63 7.13
N ILE A 220 -5.96 -0.63 6.71
CA ILE A 220 -5.91 -1.78 7.61
C ILE A 220 -4.43 -2.09 7.88
N SER A 221 -3.98 -1.91 9.12
CA SER A 221 -2.57 -2.13 9.51
C SER A 221 -1.55 -1.42 8.60
N GLY A 222 -1.95 -0.33 7.95
CA GLY A 222 -1.09 0.54 7.17
C GLY A 222 -0.29 1.47 8.07
N THR A 223 0.98 1.68 7.74
CA THR A 223 1.82 2.63 8.47
C THR A 223 1.70 4.03 7.88
N THR A 224 1.73 5.03 8.74
CA THR A 224 1.63 6.45 8.34
C THR A 224 2.94 7.02 7.85
N GLY A 225 4.03 6.30 8.03
CA GLY A 225 5.37 6.67 7.62
C GLY A 225 6.31 5.48 7.74
N LEU A 226 7.51 5.62 7.18
CA LEU A 226 8.48 4.54 7.15
C LEU A 226 9.28 4.48 8.47
N HIS A 227 9.69 5.63 9.00
CA HIS A 227 10.46 5.67 10.24
C HIS A 227 9.73 5.01 11.43
N PRO A 228 8.44 5.31 11.72
CA PRO A 228 7.74 4.67 12.84
C PRO A 228 7.48 3.16 12.61
N LEU A 229 7.60 2.66 11.39
CA LEU A 229 7.58 1.23 11.11
C LEU A 229 8.88 0.56 11.54
N LEU A 230 10.02 1.18 11.20
CA LEU A 230 11.34 0.59 11.35
C LEU A 230 11.95 0.79 12.73
N TYR A 231 11.57 1.85 13.43
CA TYR A 231 12.13 2.22 14.72
C TYR A 231 11.05 2.41 15.78
N LYS A 232 11.26 1.80 16.93
CA LYS A 232 10.39 1.89 18.11
C LYS A 232 11.19 2.48 19.27
N ASN A 233 10.80 3.66 19.75
CA ASN A 233 11.48 4.35 20.85
C ASN A 233 13.01 4.46 20.65
N GLY A 234 13.46 4.73 19.43
CA GLY A 234 14.88 4.84 19.09
C GLY A 234 15.62 3.52 18.88
N SER A 235 14.91 2.38 18.95
CA SER A 235 15.49 1.07 18.66
C SER A 235 14.96 0.51 17.35
N ALA A 236 15.85 -0.08 16.54
CA ALA A 236 15.46 -0.76 15.31
C ALA A 236 14.60 -2.00 15.63
N GLU A 237 13.49 -2.14 14.93
CA GLU A 237 12.61 -3.30 15.04
C GLU A 237 13.03 -4.34 13.98
N ALA A 238 13.60 -5.46 14.45
CA ALA A 238 14.28 -6.43 13.60
C ALA A 238 13.38 -6.99 12.46
N ARG A 239 12.13 -7.30 12.75
CA ARG A 239 11.20 -7.84 11.75
C ARG A 239 10.89 -6.80 10.66
N SER A 240 10.69 -5.56 11.06
CA SER A 240 10.43 -4.46 10.12
C SER A 240 11.65 -4.15 9.28
N GLN A 241 12.86 -4.25 9.84
CA GLN A 241 14.11 -4.10 9.07
C GLN A 241 14.24 -5.19 8.00
N VAL A 242 13.94 -6.45 8.32
CA VAL A 242 13.95 -7.55 7.33
C VAL A 242 12.93 -7.31 6.22
N MET A 243 11.72 -6.86 6.58
CA MET A 243 10.70 -6.50 5.59
C MET A 243 11.17 -5.35 4.70
N HIS A 244 11.77 -4.33 5.30
CA HIS A 244 12.32 -3.19 4.56
C HIS A 244 13.38 -3.63 3.54
N MET A 245 14.28 -4.51 3.94
CA MET A 245 15.27 -5.09 3.02
C MET A 245 14.64 -5.90 1.88
N ASN A 246 13.53 -6.61 2.15
CA ASN A 246 12.82 -7.33 1.10
C ASN A 246 12.19 -6.37 0.08
N TYR A 247 11.54 -5.30 0.54
CA TYR A 247 11.00 -4.27 -0.37
C TYR A 247 12.10 -3.55 -1.14
N PHE A 248 13.22 -3.32 -0.49
CA PHE A 248 14.39 -2.78 -1.18
C PHE A 248 14.89 -3.70 -2.29
N SER A 249 15.00 -5.00 -2.02
CA SER A 249 15.38 -5.97 -3.06
C SER A 249 14.40 -5.92 -4.23
N SER A 250 13.10 -5.78 -3.95
CA SER A 250 12.07 -5.58 -4.99
C SER A 250 12.29 -4.29 -5.77
N THR A 251 12.61 -3.18 -5.08
CA THR A 251 12.95 -1.91 -5.75
C THR A 251 14.10 -2.07 -6.73
N VAL A 252 15.16 -2.79 -6.33
CA VAL A 252 16.31 -3.07 -7.21
C VAL A 252 15.90 -3.95 -8.37
N ASP A 253 15.12 -5.01 -8.12
CA ASP A 253 14.70 -5.95 -9.15
C ASP A 253 13.78 -5.28 -10.19
N TYR A 254 12.80 -4.51 -9.75
CA TYR A 254 11.91 -3.77 -10.67
C TYR A 254 12.66 -2.74 -11.50
N ASN A 255 13.57 -1.98 -10.89
CA ASN A 255 14.32 -0.95 -11.59
C ASN A 255 15.46 -1.55 -12.46
N ALA A 256 15.83 -2.81 -12.27
CA ALA A 256 16.91 -3.49 -13.00
C ALA A 256 16.43 -4.34 -14.20
N GLU A 257 15.14 -4.62 -14.29
CA GLU A 257 14.58 -5.43 -15.40
C GLU A 257 14.64 -4.68 -16.73
N ASP A 258 14.46 -3.38 -16.70
CA ASP A 258 14.64 -2.51 -17.86
C ASP A 258 15.91 -1.68 -17.70
N LEU A 259 16.95 -2.05 -18.42
CA LEU A 259 18.24 -1.36 -18.37
C LEU A 259 18.19 0.09 -18.87
N ASP A 260 17.17 0.45 -19.62
CA ASP A 260 16.95 1.81 -20.11
C ASP A 260 16.20 2.67 -19.09
N ASN A 261 15.58 2.05 -18.07
CA ASN A 261 14.81 2.70 -17.00
C ASN A 261 15.40 2.45 -15.60
N ILE A 262 16.69 2.17 -15.49
CA ILE A 262 17.35 2.11 -14.19
C ILE A 262 17.25 3.48 -13.50
N CYS A 263 16.84 3.46 -12.24
CA CYS A 263 16.77 4.63 -11.37
C CYS A 263 17.91 4.54 -10.33
N PRO A 264 19.18 4.79 -10.73
CA PRO A 264 20.33 4.59 -9.84
C PRO A 264 20.32 5.49 -8.62
N ASP A 265 19.78 6.69 -8.71
CA ASP A 265 19.60 7.61 -7.58
C ASP A 265 18.70 6.99 -6.48
N ILE A 266 17.63 6.29 -6.85
CA ILE A 266 16.77 5.57 -5.90
C ILE A 266 17.55 4.46 -5.20
N VAL A 267 18.31 3.68 -5.96
CA VAL A 267 19.13 2.58 -5.44
C VAL A 267 20.26 3.10 -4.56
N GLU A 268 20.96 4.14 -5.01
CA GLU A 268 22.05 4.79 -4.25
C GLU A 268 21.50 5.43 -2.96
N GLY A 269 20.39 6.14 -3.04
CA GLY A 269 19.72 6.76 -1.91
C GLY A 269 19.31 5.74 -0.85
N PHE A 270 18.85 4.58 -1.27
CA PHE A 270 18.53 3.51 -0.34
C PHE A 270 19.76 2.94 0.36
N PHE A 271 20.86 2.72 -0.36
CA PHE A 271 22.11 2.22 0.24
C PHE A 271 22.78 3.26 1.15
N ALA A 272 22.85 4.51 0.71
CA ALA A 272 23.43 5.59 1.50
C ALA A 272 22.59 5.89 2.76
N GLY A 273 21.29 5.71 2.63
CA GLY A 273 20.32 6.05 3.65
C GLY A 273 20.01 4.89 4.61
N PRO A 274 18.94 4.11 4.37
CA PRO A 274 18.43 3.12 5.32
C PRO A 274 19.42 2.06 5.76
N VAL A 275 20.30 1.61 4.86
CA VAL A 275 21.31 0.59 5.19
C VAL A 275 22.34 1.16 6.16
N THR A 276 22.85 2.35 5.88
CA THR A 276 23.86 3.02 6.73
C THR A 276 23.27 3.37 8.09
N TYR A 277 22.05 3.88 8.13
CA TYR A 277 21.33 4.15 9.37
C TYR A 277 21.06 2.89 10.19
N GLY A 278 20.71 1.80 9.52
CA GLY A 278 20.53 0.48 10.17
C GLY A 278 21.82 -0.06 10.78
N LEU A 279 22.98 0.38 10.30
CA LEU A 279 24.29 0.09 10.88
C LEU A 279 24.70 1.07 11.99
N GLY A 280 23.86 2.05 12.32
CA GLY A 280 24.07 3.00 13.41
C GLY A 280 24.81 4.28 13.01
N GLU A 281 24.98 4.53 11.73
CA GLU A 281 25.52 5.79 11.22
C GLU A 281 24.37 6.80 11.06
N LEU A 282 24.48 7.93 11.75
CA LEU A 282 23.54 9.05 11.65
C LEU A 282 24.03 10.00 10.55
N ASP A 283 23.40 9.96 9.39
CA ASP A 283 23.64 10.92 8.31
C ASP A 283 22.45 11.90 8.21
N PRO A 284 22.65 13.22 8.09
CA PRO A 284 21.60 14.19 7.80
C PRO A 284 20.78 13.87 6.54
N TYR A 285 21.35 13.16 5.58
CA TYR A 285 20.66 12.65 4.40
C TYR A 285 19.47 11.75 4.78
N MET A 286 19.59 11.02 5.89
CA MET A 286 18.54 10.14 6.38
C MET A 286 17.32 10.86 6.92
N GLU A 287 17.49 12.04 7.48
CA GLU A 287 16.38 12.85 7.93
C GLU A 287 15.47 13.15 6.72
N ASN A 288 16.04 13.55 5.59
CA ASN A 288 15.30 13.83 4.36
C ASN A 288 14.58 12.59 3.81
N TYR A 289 15.24 11.44 3.80
CA TYR A 289 14.65 10.18 3.34
C TYR A 289 13.42 9.80 4.14
N TYR A 290 13.47 9.89 5.46
CA TYR A 290 12.34 9.57 6.31
C TYR A 290 11.30 10.69 6.38
N GLU A 291 11.71 11.95 6.27
CA GLU A 291 10.81 13.09 6.23
C GLU A 291 9.94 13.07 4.96
N GLU A 292 10.53 12.74 3.83
CA GLU A 292 9.78 12.53 2.58
C GLU A 292 8.69 11.48 2.76
N ARG A 293 9.02 10.36 3.42
CA ARG A 293 8.17 9.20 3.67
C ARG A 293 7.33 9.28 4.95
N GLU A 294 7.19 10.47 5.54
CA GLU A 294 6.30 10.75 6.66
C GLU A 294 5.02 11.41 6.15
N HIS A 295 3.92 10.66 6.18
CA HIS A 295 2.69 11.08 5.51
C HIS A 295 1.63 11.64 6.46
N ILE A 296 1.65 11.30 7.77
CA ILE A 296 0.55 11.66 8.67
C ILE A 296 0.42 13.16 8.87
N SER A 297 1.52 13.89 9.04
CA SER A 297 1.49 15.34 9.26
C SER A 297 0.95 16.08 8.03
N LYS A 298 1.35 15.62 6.85
CA LYS A 298 0.87 16.15 5.56
C LYS A 298 -0.62 15.81 5.36
N ALA A 299 -1.02 14.56 5.65
CA ALA A 299 -2.41 14.12 5.56
C ALA A 299 -3.34 14.92 6.48
N LEU A 300 -2.94 15.20 7.72
CA LEU A 300 -3.72 16.01 8.65
C LEU A 300 -3.97 17.46 8.15
N THR A 301 -3.14 17.94 7.25
CA THR A 301 -3.27 19.28 6.67
C THR A 301 -4.06 19.27 5.36
N ASN A 302 -3.84 18.25 4.52
CA ASN A 302 -4.28 18.27 3.12
C ASN A 302 -5.52 17.40 2.87
N TYR A 303 -5.87 16.49 3.78
CA TYR A 303 -6.97 15.56 3.61
C TYR A 303 -8.19 15.96 4.44
N ASN A 304 -9.34 16.07 3.78
CA ASN A 304 -10.62 16.44 4.38
C ASN A 304 -11.66 15.31 4.36
N GLY A 305 -11.29 14.13 3.87
CA GLY A 305 -12.18 12.98 3.79
C GLY A 305 -12.28 12.19 5.10
N SER A 306 -12.99 11.10 5.06
CA SER A 306 -13.19 10.21 6.21
C SER A 306 -12.06 9.18 6.34
N VAL A 307 -11.67 8.89 7.58
CA VAL A 307 -10.67 7.84 7.88
C VAL A 307 -11.33 6.74 8.71
N TYR A 308 -11.27 5.51 8.23
CA TYR A 308 -11.66 4.33 8.99
C TYR A 308 -10.43 3.44 9.22
N TRP A 309 -9.68 3.74 10.26
CA TRP A 309 -8.41 3.09 10.53
C TRP A 309 -8.60 1.84 11.36
N LEU A 310 -8.23 0.69 10.79
CA LEU A 310 -8.20 -0.60 11.45
C LEU A 310 -6.76 -0.98 11.77
N LYS A 311 -6.48 -1.19 13.05
CA LYS A 311 -5.22 -1.74 13.53
C LYS A 311 -5.46 -3.17 13.98
N LEU A 312 -4.92 -4.13 13.26
CA LEU A 312 -4.96 -5.56 13.58
C LEU A 312 -3.67 -6.00 14.27
#